data_844aa1ba8d8bf5b8d8ed1df85950c149
#
_entry.id   844aa1ba8d8bf5b8d8ed1df85950c149
#
_cell.length_a   1.000
_cell.length_b   1.000
_cell.length_c   1.000
_cell.angle_alpha   90.00
_cell.angle_beta   90.00
_cell.angle_gamma   90.00
#
_symmetry.space_group_name_H-M   'P 1'
#
loop_
_entity.id
_entity.type
_entity.pdbx_description
1 polymer ?
#
loop_
_entity_poly.entity_id
_entity_poly.type
_entity_poly.pdbx_seq_one_letter_code
_entity_poly.pdbx_strand_id
1 'polypeptide(L)'
;MSLLAAHINDAGISVLSAERLLYREPGFALLDDDELTTGSRAFENARIKPRRIQNRFWSGLTTDALPDRRFQHLSAADLVSRQLEQIWHAVASSGDRLVVAVPAYMTGENLGLFLGIANELDVPIVGLVDAAVAATRREYQGAVPVHVDLSLHVATLSRLRQSGQVQLDRSAVIENSGMLSLYDGWIRIISDAFVKQSRFDPLHTAETEQLLLDRLGDWLTAASGNDSVTLEIEYRGISHKAELEALDLISAAAPVYQRIASQLRAIYRAEETPAIQLSDRAARMPGLPDMLAARVGGEVFLLEPGATARGLLTRCRDMQRGDGGVTLIRQLPWDQSPVSIQRDEAPIAAGQPTHLLFENTAYPIDGRSLVLGSQPVAGERWIDLRGDMPGVSRRHCSIERRNGQCIVQDYSRYGTFLNGHKIDGSAVLQVGDLVRVGSPGYEFRLIMAESENGP
;
A
#
# COMPACT_ATOMS: atom_id res chain seq x y z
N MET A 1 -9.56 -23.07 -27.50
CA MET A 1 -10.29 -21.97 -26.86
C MET A 1 -9.91 -21.94 -25.38
N SER A 2 -9.04 -21.04 -25.00
CA SER A 2 -8.56 -20.92 -23.63
C SER A 2 -9.12 -19.66 -22.97
N LEU A 3 -9.21 -19.68 -21.65
CA LEU A 3 -9.46 -18.46 -20.89
C LEU A 3 -8.09 -17.85 -20.53
N LEU A 4 -7.89 -16.59 -20.90
CA LEU A 4 -6.77 -15.76 -20.49
C LEU A 4 -7.26 -14.81 -19.37
N ALA A 5 -6.38 -14.46 -18.45
CA ALA A 5 -6.67 -13.52 -17.38
C ALA A 5 -5.73 -12.33 -17.42
N ALA A 6 -6.28 -11.13 -17.57
CA ALA A 6 -5.54 -9.89 -17.48
C ALA A 6 -5.70 -9.26 -16.10
N HIS A 7 -4.62 -8.69 -15.58
CA HIS A 7 -4.66 -7.78 -14.44
C HIS A 7 -4.22 -6.40 -14.90
N ILE A 8 -5.18 -5.47 -14.95
CA ILE A 8 -4.92 -4.08 -15.31
C ILE A 8 -4.40 -3.34 -14.09
N ASN A 9 -3.09 -3.27 -13.97
CA ASN A 9 -2.41 -2.39 -13.03
C ASN A 9 -1.31 -1.68 -13.82
N ASP A 10 -1.42 -0.36 -13.97
CA ASP A 10 -0.56 0.45 -14.83
C ASP A 10 0.93 0.40 -14.46
N ALA A 11 1.28 0.03 -13.21
CA ALA A 11 2.68 -0.25 -12.85
C ALA A 11 3.21 -1.60 -13.41
N GLY A 12 2.37 -2.39 -14.06
CA GLY A 12 2.72 -3.65 -14.70
C GLY A 12 1.49 -4.46 -15.07
N ILE A 13 0.89 -4.10 -16.22
CA ILE A 13 -0.23 -4.83 -16.82
C ILE A 13 0.24 -6.23 -17.18
N SER A 14 -0.47 -7.25 -16.73
CA SER A 14 -0.07 -8.63 -16.95
C SER A 14 -1.21 -9.47 -17.51
N VAL A 15 -0.86 -10.43 -18.37
CA VAL A 15 -1.78 -11.45 -18.89
C VAL A 15 -1.20 -12.83 -18.64
N LEU A 16 -2.02 -13.70 -18.03
CA LEU A 16 -1.66 -15.08 -17.72
C LEU A 16 -2.56 -16.04 -18.50
N SER A 17 -1.97 -17.16 -18.91
CA SER A 17 -2.71 -18.40 -19.19
C SER A 17 -2.73 -19.30 -17.95
N ALA A 18 -3.41 -20.45 -18.03
CA ALA A 18 -3.38 -21.44 -16.97
C ALA A 18 -1.95 -21.93 -16.65
N GLU A 19 -1.04 -21.89 -17.60
CA GLU A 19 0.29 -22.46 -17.50
C GLU A 19 1.38 -21.45 -17.16
N ARG A 20 1.27 -20.20 -17.69
CA ARG A 20 2.37 -19.22 -17.57
C ARG A 20 1.92 -17.78 -17.74
N LEU A 21 2.81 -16.88 -17.34
CA LEU A 21 2.76 -15.47 -17.67
C LEU A 21 3.06 -15.30 -19.19
N LEU A 22 2.16 -14.62 -19.90
CA LEU A 22 2.27 -14.37 -21.34
C LEU A 22 2.75 -12.95 -21.64
N TYR A 23 2.34 -11.98 -20.80
CA TYR A 23 2.65 -10.56 -21.00
C TYR A 23 2.80 -9.86 -19.65
N ARG A 24 3.76 -8.92 -19.54
CA ARG A 24 3.89 -8.01 -18.39
C ARG A 24 4.67 -6.78 -18.80
N GLU A 25 3.99 -5.63 -18.90
CA GLU A 25 4.59 -4.34 -19.20
C GLU A 25 3.89 -3.19 -18.48
N PRO A 26 4.60 -2.07 -18.22
CA PRO A 26 4.03 -0.91 -17.56
C PRO A 26 3.13 -0.09 -18.49
N GLY A 27 2.22 0.70 -17.89
CA GLY A 27 1.35 1.65 -18.58
C GLY A 27 2.08 2.94 -18.93
N PHE A 28 3.11 2.86 -19.77
CA PHE A 28 3.83 4.00 -20.33
C PHE A 28 3.57 4.11 -21.82
N ALA A 29 3.46 5.34 -22.32
CA ALA A 29 3.40 5.63 -23.75
C ALA A 29 4.40 6.73 -24.10
N LEU A 30 5.15 6.53 -25.18
CA LEU A 30 6.05 7.50 -25.81
C LEU A 30 5.38 8.03 -27.07
N LEU A 31 5.20 9.35 -27.12
CA LEU A 31 4.61 10.06 -28.26
C LEU A 31 5.74 10.66 -29.09
N ASP A 32 6.22 9.94 -30.10
CA ASP A 32 7.08 10.51 -31.12
C ASP A 32 6.25 11.02 -32.33
N ASP A 33 6.84 11.89 -33.15
CA ASP A 33 6.09 12.61 -34.19
C ASP A 33 5.44 11.66 -35.21
N ASP A 34 6.05 10.49 -35.43
CA ASP A 34 5.61 9.48 -36.41
C ASP A 34 5.19 8.14 -35.79
N GLU A 35 5.37 7.95 -34.46
CA GLU A 35 5.15 6.65 -33.82
C GLU A 35 4.63 6.78 -32.38
N LEU A 36 3.60 5.99 -32.07
CA LEU A 36 3.10 5.76 -30.71
C LEU A 36 3.60 4.42 -30.20
N THR A 37 4.54 4.46 -29.27
CA THR A 37 5.12 3.28 -28.62
C THR A 37 4.59 3.14 -27.21
N THR A 38 4.23 1.92 -26.74
CA THR A 38 3.76 1.66 -25.38
C THR A 38 4.59 0.63 -24.64
N GLY A 39 4.40 0.53 -23.32
CA GLY A 39 5.03 -0.49 -22.50
C GLY A 39 6.48 -0.20 -22.13
N SER A 40 7.29 -1.25 -22.06
CA SER A 40 8.69 -1.20 -21.61
C SER A 40 9.56 -0.29 -22.48
N ARG A 41 9.36 -0.31 -23.82
CA ARG A 41 10.08 0.59 -24.73
C ARG A 41 9.81 2.08 -24.45
N ALA A 42 8.58 2.42 -24.06
CA ALA A 42 8.27 3.78 -23.63
C ALA A 42 8.92 4.11 -22.28
N PHE A 43 8.92 3.18 -21.33
CA PHE A 43 9.56 3.32 -20.03
C PHE A 43 11.08 3.53 -20.14
N GLU A 44 11.77 2.82 -21.01
CA GLU A 44 13.20 2.97 -21.32
C GLU A 44 13.57 4.38 -21.86
N ASN A 45 12.58 5.18 -22.22
CA ASN A 45 12.74 6.56 -22.66
C ASN A 45 12.16 7.59 -21.67
N ALA A 46 11.74 7.14 -20.47
CA ALA A 46 11.02 7.98 -19.52
C ALA A 46 11.81 9.23 -19.08
N ARG A 47 13.14 9.10 -18.96
CA ARG A 47 14.04 10.19 -18.58
C ARG A 47 14.74 10.83 -19.78
N ILE A 48 14.83 10.12 -20.90
CA ILE A 48 15.44 10.65 -22.15
C ILE A 48 14.50 11.62 -22.84
N LYS A 49 13.21 11.30 -22.91
CA LYS A 49 12.18 12.10 -23.59
C LYS A 49 11.01 12.45 -22.66
N PRO A 50 11.22 13.03 -21.47
CA PRO A 50 10.19 13.15 -20.41
C PRO A 50 8.95 13.95 -20.85
N ARG A 51 9.10 14.91 -21.78
CA ARG A 51 7.98 15.70 -22.34
C ARG A 51 7.15 14.94 -23.35
N ARG A 52 7.58 13.77 -23.79
CA ARG A 52 6.88 12.92 -24.75
C ARG A 52 6.31 11.66 -24.10
N ILE A 53 6.51 11.50 -22.80
CA ILE A 53 5.99 10.36 -22.03
C ILE A 53 4.61 10.67 -21.48
N GLN A 54 3.72 9.72 -21.62
CA GLN A 54 2.42 9.66 -20.95
C GLN A 54 2.33 8.38 -20.12
N ASN A 55 1.92 8.50 -18.86
CA ASN A 55 1.82 7.37 -17.93
C ASN A 55 0.60 7.43 -17.02
N ARG A 56 -0.37 8.32 -17.34
CA ARG A 56 -1.64 8.46 -16.61
C ARG A 56 -2.85 7.99 -17.42
N PHE A 57 -2.65 7.47 -18.62
CA PHE A 57 -3.74 7.17 -19.53
C PHE A 57 -4.61 5.99 -19.07
N TRP A 58 -4.09 5.05 -18.28
CA TRP A 58 -4.91 4.01 -17.66
C TRP A 58 -5.71 4.54 -16.47
N SER A 59 -5.10 5.33 -15.59
CA SER A 59 -5.76 5.88 -14.40
C SER A 59 -6.65 7.08 -14.72
N GLY A 60 -6.35 7.81 -15.79
CA GLY A 60 -7.11 8.95 -16.29
C GLY A 60 -7.77 8.67 -17.65
N LEU A 61 -8.34 7.47 -17.85
CA LEU A 61 -8.96 7.07 -19.11
C LEU A 61 -10.14 7.98 -19.47
N THR A 62 -9.99 8.73 -20.57
CA THR A 62 -10.98 9.66 -21.11
C THR A 62 -10.80 9.81 -22.62
N THR A 63 -11.80 10.30 -23.31
CA THR A 63 -11.75 10.70 -24.73
C THR A 63 -11.31 12.15 -24.93
N ASP A 64 -11.07 12.88 -23.86
CA ASP A 64 -10.57 14.26 -23.96
C ASP A 64 -9.18 14.28 -24.59
N ALA A 65 -8.93 15.32 -25.40
CA ALA A 65 -7.63 15.53 -26.04
C ALA A 65 -6.51 15.67 -25.01
N LEU A 66 -5.34 15.09 -25.31
CA LEU A 66 -4.17 15.26 -24.46
C LEU A 66 -3.80 16.74 -24.26
N PRO A 67 -3.29 17.12 -23.07
CA PRO A 67 -3.00 18.53 -22.76
C PRO A 67 -1.91 19.17 -23.63
N ASP A 68 -0.97 18.37 -24.14
CA ASP A 68 0.11 18.88 -25.01
C ASP A 68 -0.42 19.19 -26.41
N ARG A 69 -0.25 20.44 -26.83
CA ARG A 69 -0.72 20.92 -28.13
C ARG A 69 -0.25 20.11 -29.34
N ARG A 70 0.93 19.49 -29.25
CA ARG A 70 1.50 18.64 -30.30
C ARG A 70 0.70 17.35 -30.50
N PHE A 71 0.03 16.89 -29.45
CA PHE A 71 -0.65 15.60 -29.38
C PHE A 71 -2.14 15.73 -29.10
N GLN A 72 -2.75 16.91 -29.34
CA GLN A 72 -4.19 17.15 -29.14
C GLN A 72 -5.11 16.30 -30.05
N HIS A 73 -4.56 15.66 -31.06
CA HIS A 73 -5.28 14.70 -31.89
C HIS A 73 -5.40 13.31 -31.23
N LEU A 74 -4.74 13.10 -30.09
CA LEU A 74 -4.78 11.88 -29.29
C LEU A 74 -5.47 12.15 -27.96
N SER A 75 -6.06 11.09 -27.39
CA SER A 75 -6.67 11.04 -26.07
C SER A 75 -6.05 9.92 -25.23
N ALA A 76 -6.38 9.83 -23.95
CA ALA A 76 -6.02 8.68 -23.11
C ALA A 76 -6.63 7.38 -23.67
N ALA A 77 -7.81 7.44 -24.28
CA ALA A 77 -8.47 6.30 -24.92
C ALA A 77 -7.65 5.73 -26.09
N ASP A 78 -7.05 6.60 -26.93
CA ASP A 78 -6.19 6.16 -28.03
C ASP A 78 -4.93 5.44 -27.51
N LEU A 79 -4.34 5.91 -26.40
CA LEU A 79 -3.19 5.27 -25.78
C LEU A 79 -3.54 3.91 -25.17
N VAL A 80 -4.70 3.80 -24.52
CA VAL A 80 -5.22 2.51 -24.01
C VAL A 80 -5.50 1.57 -25.17
N SER A 81 -6.16 2.06 -26.23
CA SER A 81 -6.45 1.29 -27.44
C SER A 81 -5.17 0.69 -28.04
N ARG A 82 -4.13 1.51 -28.20
CA ARG A 82 -2.84 1.06 -28.73
C ARG A 82 -2.17 0.02 -27.87
N GLN A 83 -2.14 0.21 -26.55
CA GLN A 83 -1.52 -0.77 -25.65
C GLN A 83 -2.36 -2.05 -25.56
N LEU A 84 -3.69 -1.97 -25.54
CA LEU A 84 -4.57 -3.14 -25.52
C LEU A 84 -4.45 -3.97 -26.80
N GLU A 85 -4.38 -3.31 -27.96
CA GLU A 85 -4.10 -3.96 -29.24
C GLU A 85 -2.78 -4.73 -29.19
N GLN A 86 -1.70 -4.08 -28.74
CA GLN A 86 -0.38 -4.71 -28.58
C GLN A 86 -0.42 -5.91 -27.64
N ILE A 87 -1.11 -5.78 -26.48
CA ILE A 87 -1.31 -6.88 -25.54
C ILE A 87 -2.01 -8.05 -26.24
N TRP A 88 -3.14 -7.77 -26.88
CA TRP A 88 -3.96 -8.81 -27.48
C TRP A 88 -3.23 -9.54 -28.60
N HIS A 89 -2.55 -8.80 -29.48
CA HIS A 89 -1.71 -9.39 -30.53
C HIS A 89 -0.56 -10.27 -29.99
N ALA A 90 0.00 -9.92 -28.84
CA ALA A 90 1.11 -10.67 -28.24
C ALA A 90 0.66 -11.98 -27.59
N VAL A 91 -0.58 -12.08 -27.11
CA VAL A 91 -1.01 -13.21 -26.25
C VAL A 91 -2.11 -14.08 -26.85
N ALA A 92 -2.90 -13.55 -27.79
CA ALA A 92 -4.11 -14.19 -28.27
C ALA A 92 -3.85 -15.33 -29.27
N SER A 93 -4.64 -16.38 -29.15
CA SER A 93 -4.83 -17.43 -30.13
C SER A 93 -6.29 -17.48 -30.56
N SER A 94 -6.57 -18.09 -31.70
CA SER A 94 -7.94 -18.16 -32.24
C SER A 94 -8.91 -18.80 -31.25
N GLY A 95 -9.96 -18.07 -30.92
CA GLY A 95 -11.02 -18.52 -30.01
C GLY A 95 -10.71 -18.34 -28.53
N ASP A 96 -9.63 -17.69 -28.16
CA ASP A 96 -9.35 -17.36 -26.77
C ASP A 96 -10.32 -16.29 -26.24
N ARG A 97 -10.57 -16.30 -24.95
CA ARG A 97 -11.42 -15.36 -24.22
C ARG A 97 -10.63 -14.67 -23.12
N LEU A 98 -10.99 -13.44 -22.78
CA LEU A 98 -10.29 -12.66 -21.77
C LEU A 98 -11.22 -12.32 -20.59
N VAL A 99 -10.79 -12.65 -19.37
CA VAL A 99 -11.37 -12.11 -18.14
C VAL A 99 -10.38 -11.11 -17.55
N VAL A 100 -10.88 -9.98 -17.06
CA VAL A 100 -10.04 -8.85 -16.67
C VAL A 100 -10.25 -8.48 -15.21
N ALA A 101 -9.17 -8.46 -14.43
CA ALA A 101 -9.15 -7.83 -13.11
C ALA A 101 -8.89 -6.33 -13.28
N VAL A 102 -9.78 -5.51 -12.74
CA VAL A 102 -9.74 -4.07 -12.85
C VAL A 102 -9.45 -3.41 -11.49
N PRO A 103 -8.60 -2.38 -11.45
CA PRO A 103 -8.25 -1.72 -10.19
C PRO A 103 -9.39 -0.84 -9.67
N ALA A 104 -9.38 -0.61 -8.36
CA ALA A 104 -10.43 0.13 -7.67
C ALA A 104 -10.54 1.62 -8.07
N TYR A 105 -9.53 2.20 -8.71
CA TYR A 105 -9.57 3.58 -9.18
C TYR A 105 -10.36 3.76 -10.49
N MET A 106 -10.64 2.69 -11.25
CA MET A 106 -11.44 2.79 -12.47
C MET A 106 -12.93 2.96 -12.13
N THR A 107 -13.49 4.07 -12.56
CA THR A 107 -14.93 4.38 -12.41
C THR A 107 -15.79 3.57 -13.38
N GLY A 108 -17.12 3.59 -13.19
CA GLY A 108 -18.04 2.97 -14.15
C GLY A 108 -17.92 3.55 -15.57
N GLU A 109 -17.63 4.84 -15.69
CA GLU A 109 -17.39 5.52 -16.96
C GLU A 109 -16.10 5.02 -17.63
N ASN A 110 -14.99 4.93 -16.87
CA ASN A 110 -13.74 4.38 -17.38
C ASN A 110 -13.91 2.92 -17.84
N LEU A 111 -14.67 2.10 -17.09
CA LEU A 111 -14.92 0.70 -17.44
C LEU A 111 -15.79 0.59 -18.70
N GLY A 112 -16.78 1.47 -18.86
CA GLY A 112 -17.59 1.54 -20.07
C GLY A 112 -16.77 1.90 -21.31
N LEU A 113 -15.89 2.90 -21.18
CA LEU A 113 -14.98 3.30 -22.26
C LEU A 113 -13.96 2.18 -22.59
N PHE A 114 -13.38 1.54 -21.58
CA PHE A 114 -12.48 0.40 -21.75
C PHE A 114 -13.17 -0.75 -22.52
N LEU A 115 -14.41 -1.09 -22.18
CA LEU A 115 -15.17 -2.12 -22.90
C LEU A 115 -15.49 -1.70 -24.34
N GLY A 116 -15.77 -0.41 -24.57
CA GLY A 116 -15.94 0.15 -25.92
C GLY A 116 -14.68 -0.07 -26.77
N ILE A 117 -13.51 0.32 -26.26
CA ILE A 117 -12.21 0.12 -26.90
C ILE A 117 -11.96 -1.37 -27.18
N ALA A 118 -12.19 -2.23 -26.19
CA ALA A 118 -12.00 -3.68 -26.35
C ALA A 118 -12.92 -4.25 -27.45
N ASN A 119 -14.14 -3.76 -27.56
CA ASN A 119 -15.08 -4.20 -28.60
C ASN A 119 -14.68 -3.73 -29.99
N GLU A 120 -14.14 -2.50 -30.14
CA GLU A 120 -13.60 -2.00 -31.40
C GLU A 120 -12.38 -2.78 -31.88
N LEU A 121 -11.59 -3.31 -30.95
CA LEU A 121 -10.40 -4.13 -31.22
C LEU A 121 -10.71 -5.64 -31.33
N ASP A 122 -11.97 -6.05 -31.31
CA ASP A 122 -12.40 -7.45 -31.28
C ASP A 122 -11.75 -8.26 -30.16
N VAL A 123 -11.44 -7.63 -29.02
CA VAL A 123 -10.93 -8.32 -27.81
C VAL A 123 -12.11 -8.93 -27.05
N PRO A 124 -12.22 -10.27 -26.97
CA PRO A 124 -13.39 -10.96 -26.45
C PRO A 124 -13.39 -10.99 -24.91
N ILE A 125 -13.62 -9.83 -24.28
CA ILE A 125 -13.78 -9.74 -22.83
C ILE A 125 -15.09 -10.41 -22.42
N VAL A 126 -14.99 -11.41 -21.53
CA VAL A 126 -16.15 -12.16 -21.01
C VAL A 126 -16.58 -11.71 -19.62
N GLY A 127 -15.73 -11.00 -18.88
CA GLY A 127 -16.05 -10.49 -17.55
C GLY A 127 -15.03 -9.51 -17.04
N LEU A 128 -15.48 -8.56 -16.21
CA LEU A 128 -14.65 -7.67 -15.40
C LEU A 128 -14.80 -8.08 -13.94
N VAL A 129 -13.71 -8.13 -13.20
CA VAL A 129 -13.70 -8.49 -11.77
C VAL A 129 -12.89 -7.46 -11.01
N ASP A 130 -13.35 -7.06 -9.82
CA ASP A 130 -12.53 -6.23 -8.93
C ASP A 130 -11.22 -6.94 -8.59
N ALA A 131 -10.09 -6.24 -8.72
CA ALA A 131 -8.76 -6.82 -8.56
C ALA A 131 -8.51 -7.40 -7.16
N ALA A 132 -9.01 -6.74 -6.12
CA ALA A 132 -8.87 -7.22 -4.75
C ALA A 132 -9.71 -8.48 -4.49
N VAL A 133 -10.92 -8.55 -5.07
CA VAL A 133 -11.77 -9.75 -5.04
C VAL A 133 -11.08 -10.90 -5.79
N ALA A 134 -10.49 -10.61 -6.95
CA ALA A 134 -9.74 -11.59 -7.72
C ALA A 134 -8.49 -12.10 -6.98
N ALA A 135 -7.80 -11.23 -6.25
CA ALA A 135 -6.59 -11.56 -5.50
C ALA A 135 -6.88 -12.38 -4.22
N THR A 136 -8.05 -12.15 -3.59
CA THR A 136 -8.40 -12.77 -2.31
C THR A 136 -9.10 -14.11 -2.53
N ARG A 137 -8.38 -15.20 -2.30
CA ARG A 137 -8.76 -16.56 -2.69
C ARG A 137 -9.21 -17.45 -1.52
N ARG A 138 -8.93 -17.01 -0.29
CA ARG A 138 -9.23 -17.74 0.95
C ARG A 138 -9.90 -16.86 1.98
N GLU A 139 -10.60 -17.49 2.89
CA GLU A 139 -11.16 -16.84 4.07
C GLU A 139 -10.07 -16.62 5.13
N TYR A 140 -10.08 -15.46 5.77
CA TYR A 140 -9.25 -15.09 6.91
C TYR A 140 -10.13 -15.10 8.16
N GLN A 141 -10.27 -16.27 8.79
CA GLN A 141 -11.15 -16.47 9.93
C GLN A 141 -10.65 -15.70 11.14
N GLY A 142 -11.54 -14.94 11.77
CA GLY A 142 -11.23 -14.10 12.93
C GLY A 142 -10.65 -12.73 12.59
N ALA A 143 -10.46 -12.39 11.30
CA ALA A 143 -9.92 -11.12 10.86
C ALA A 143 -10.67 -10.52 9.67
N VAL A 144 -10.39 -9.25 9.39
CA VAL A 144 -10.96 -8.51 8.26
C VAL A 144 -9.87 -8.28 7.22
N PRO A 145 -10.00 -8.86 6.01
CA PRO A 145 -9.00 -8.67 4.97
C PRO A 145 -9.11 -7.31 4.32
N VAL A 146 -7.94 -6.67 4.13
CA VAL A 146 -7.76 -5.48 3.29
C VAL A 146 -6.64 -5.75 2.31
N HIS A 147 -6.96 -5.68 1.03
CA HIS A 147 -5.98 -5.82 -0.05
C HIS A 147 -5.31 -4.47 -0.33
N VAL A 148 -3.99 -4.46 -0.39
CA VAL A 148 -3.15 -3.29 -0.70
C VAL A 148 -2.46 -3.53 -2.03
N ASP A 149 -2.68 -2.65 -3.00
CA ASP A 149 -1.99 -2.69 -4.28
C ASP A 149 -1.37 -1.34 -4.63
N LEU A 150 -0.25 -1.36 -5.36
CA LEU A 150 0.48 -0.18 -5.82
C LEU A 150 0.39 -0.09 -7.34
N SER A 151 -0.17 1.01 -7.82
CA SER A 151 -0.18 1.42 -9.22
C SER A 151 0.92 2.46 -9.47
N LEU A 152 1.04 3.00 -10.68
CA LEU A 152 2.07 4.01 -10.97
C LEU A 152 1.94 5.26 -10.08
N HIS A 153 0.72 5.77 -9.91
CA HIS A 153 0.47 7.04 -9.24
C HIS A 153 -0.19 6.91 -7.87
N VAL A 154 -0.90 5.82 -7.63
CA VAL A 154 -1.75 5.64 -6.45
C VAL A 154 -1.47 4.32 -5.74
N ALA A 155 -1.75 4.29 -4.43
CA ALA A 155 -1.98 3.06 -3.71
C ALA A 155 -3.49 2.85 -3.54
N THR A 156 -3.95 1.60 -3.65
CA THR A 156 -5.35 1.23 -3.43
C THR A 156 -5.47 0.32 -2.23
N LEU A 157 -6.46 0.61 -1.39
CA LEU A 157 -6.83 -0.21 -0.23
C LEU A 157 -8.25 -0.70 -0.45
N SER A 158 -8.44 -2.00 -0.58
CA SER A 158 -9.77 -2.59 -0.78
C SER A 158 -10.12 -3.47 0.41
N ARG A 159 -11.07 -3.01 1.22
CA ARG A 159 -11.63 -3.78 2.32
C ARG A 159 -12.63 -4.79 1.79
N LEU A 160 -12.55 -6.01 2.31
CA LEU A 160 -13.35 -7.13 1.84
C LEU A 160 -14.23 -7.69 2.96
N ARG A 161 -15.44 -8.12 2.61
CA ARG A 161 -16.34 -8.90 3.45
C ARG A 161 -16.20 -10.39 3.15
N GLN A 162 -16.42 -11.19 4.18
CA GLN A 162 -16.33 -12.64 4.15
C GLN A 162 -17.68 -13.21 4.62
N SER A 163 -18.52 -13.63 3.68
CA SER A 163 -19.87 -14.16 3.95
C SER A 163 -20.11 -15.39 3.07
N GLY A 164 -19.34 -16.47 3.32
CA GLY A 164 -19.35 -17.67 2.47
C GLY A 164 -18.61 -17.48 1.14
N GLN A 165 -18.26 -16.26 0.79
CA GLN A 165 -17.50 -15.84 -0.38
C GLN A 165 -16.79 -14.51 -0.10
N VAL A 166 -15.80 -14.16 -0.93
CA VAL A 166 -15.19 -12.84 -0.87
C VAL A 166 -16.09 -11.82 -1.59
N GLN A 167 -16.29 -10.66 -0.96
CA GLN A 167 -17.03 -9.55 -1.54
C GLN A 167 -16.34 -8.23 -1.25
N LEU A 168 -16.26 -7.33 -2.24
CA LEU A 168 -15.80 -5.96 -2.02
C LEU A 168 -16.77 -5.23 -1.09
N ASP A 169 -16.25 -4.66 0.01
CA ASP A 169 -16.99 -3.79 0.92
C ASP A 169 -16.84 -2.33 0.52
N ARG A 170 -15.60 -1.84 0.51
CA ARG A 170 -15.24 -0.48 0.10
C ARG A 170 -13.77 -0.40 -0.32
N SER A 171 -13.44 0.61 -1.11
CA SER A 171 -12.07 0.90 -1.52
C SER A 171 -11.71 2.35 -1.20
N ALA A 172 -10.43 2.57 -0.95
CA ALA A 172 -9.82 3.89 -0.83
C ALA A 172 -8.65 3.99 -1.81
N VAL A 173 -8.54 5.12 -2.47
CA VAL A 173 -7.43 5.45 -3.38
C VAL A 173 -6.59 6.53 -2.71
N ILE A 174 -5.29 6.30 -2.62
CA ILE A 174 -4.33 7.21 -1.99
C ILE A 174 -3.47 7.83 -3.07
N GLU A 175 -3.78 9.07 -3.42
CA GLU A 175 -3.05 9.84 -4.42
C GLU A 175 -1.59 10.05 -4.02
N ASN A 176 -0.71 10.16 -5.03
CA ASN A 176 0.73 10.40 -4.86
C ASN A 176 1.40 9.37 -3.92
N SER A 177 0.90 8.14 -3.93
CA SER A 177 1.40 7.04 -3.10
C SER A 177 1.67 5.77 -3.91
N GLY A 178 1.82 5.90 -5.22
CA GLY A 178 2.18 4.82 -6.13
C GLY A 178 3.69 4.68 -6.33
N MET A 179 4.05 3.84 -7.30
CA MET A 179 5.43 3.46 -7.60
C MET A 179 6.31 4.66 -7.96
N LEU A 180 5.78 5.63 -8.73
CA LEU A 180 6.58 6.80 -9.14
C LEU A 180 6.97 7.68 -7.95
N SER A 181 6.09 7.83 -6.95
CA SER A 181 6.43 8.58 -5.73
C SER A 181 7.52 7.88 -4.89
N LEU A 182 7.55 6.55 -4.93
CA LEU A 182 8.61 5.75 -4.30
C LEU A 182 9.92 5.90 -5.09
N TYR A 183 9.86 5.79 -6.43
CA TYR A 183 11.03 5.96 -7.30
C TYR A 183 11.69 7.31 -7.10
N ASP A 184 10.94 8.40 -7.02
CA ASP A 184 11.49 9.75 -6.79
C ASP A 184 12.27 9.85 -5.46
N GLY A 185 11.82 9.15 -4.42
CA GLY A 185 12.54 9.05 -3.14
C GLY A 185 13.85 8.28 -3.29
N TRP A 186 13.80 7.10 -3.89
CA TRP A 186 14.96 6.22 -4.04
C TRP A 186 15.99 6.77 -5.02
N ILE A 187 15.57 7.31 -6.18
CA ILE A 187 16.46 7.95 -7.16
C ILE A 187 17.34 9.02 -6.48
N ARG A 188 16.75 9.83 -5.60
CA ARG A 188 17.45 10.90 -4.90
C ARG A 188 18.55 10.37 -3.99
N ILE A 189 18.24 9.40 -3.10
CA ILE A 189 19.25 8.86 -2.17
C ILE A 189 20.32 8.04 -2.88
N ILE A 190 19.96 7.32 -3.94
CA ILE A 190 20.89 6.57 -4.78
C ILE A 190 21.86 7.53 -5.49
N SER A 191 21.36 8.62 -6.07
CA SER A 191 22.22 9.65 -6.67
C SER A 191 23.17 10.26 -5.66
N ASP A 192 22.67 10.60 -4.46
CA ASP A 192 23.51 11.12 -3.37
C ASP A 192 24.63 10.14 -2.98
N ALA A 193 24.34 8.84 -2.96
CA ALA A 193 25.35 7.80 -2.68
C ALA A 193 26.44 7.78 -3.76
N PHE A 194 26.08 7.78 -5.06
CA PHE A 194 27.04 7.85 -6.16
C PHE A 194 27.89 9.11 -6.12
N VAL A 195 27.29 10.28 -5.89
CA VAL A 195 28.02 11.57 -5.79
C VAL A 195 29.04 11.52 -4.65
N LYS A 196 28.66 11.01 -3.49
CA LYS A 196 29.53 10.94 -2.31
C LYS A 196 30.68 9.96 -2.47
N GLN A 197 30.42 8.79 -3.01
CA GLN A 197 31.37 7.66 -2.99
C GLN A 197 32.20 7.55 -4.28
N SER A 198 31.63 7.86 -5.45
CA SER A 198 32.32 7.72 -6.74
C SER A 198 32.48 9.03 -7.52
N ARG A 199 32.02 10.17 -6.98
CA ARG A 199 32.03 11.47 -7.67
C ARG A 199 31.29 11.48 -8.99
N PHE A 200 30.37 10.55 -9.17
CA PHE A 200 29.51 10.43 -10.32
C PHE A 200 28.09 10.89 -9.96
N ASP A 201 27.54 11.82 -10.72
CA ASP A 201 26.16 12.27 -10.57
C ASP A 201 25.30 11.64 -11.68
N PRO A 202 24.51 10.59 -11.36
CA PRO A 202 23.64 9.97 -12.35
C PRO A 202 22.49 10.85 -12.80
N LEU A 203 22.17 11.94 -12.12
CA LEU A 203 21.13 12.89 -12.53
C LEU A 203 21.65 14.03 -13.42
N HIS A 204 22.95 14.02 -13.74
CA HIS A 204 23.57 15.06 -14.56
C HIS A 204 23.10 15.04 -16.04
N THR A 205 22.82 13.87 -16.59
CA THR A 205 22.31 13.72 -17.96
C THR A 205 21.07 12.80 -18.00
N ALA A 206 20.24 13.00 -19.01
CA ALA A 206 19.04 12.18 -19.21
C ALA A 206 19.37 10.68 -19.38
N GLU A 207 20.48 10.38 -20.05
CA GLU A 207 20.93 9.01 -20.28
C GLU A 207 21.34 8.31 -18.98
N THR A 208 22.08 9.01 -18.10
CA THR A 208 22.52 8.42 -16.84
C THR A 208 21.37 8.33 -15.82
N GLU A 209 20.42 9.26 -15.87
CA GLU A 209 19.19 9.18 -15.08
C GLU A 209 18.32 7.99 -15.53
N GLN A 210 18.23 7.73 -16.82
CA GLN A 210 17.52 6.55 -17.34
C GLN A 210 18.23 5.25 -16.92
N LEU A 211 19.56 5.16 -17.03
CA LEU A 211 20.32 3.99 -16.57
C LEU A 211 20.08 3.70 -15.08
N LEU A 212 20.00 4.75 -14.24
CA LEU A 212 19.65 4.59 -12.83
C LEU A 212 18.24 4.01 -12.68
N LEU A 213 17.26 4.57 -13.39
CA LEU A 213 15.87 4.11 -13.35
C LEU A 213 15.73 2.64 -13.82
N ASP A 214 16.43 2.25 -14.85
CA ASP A 214 16.43 0.89 -15.40
C ASP A 214 16.97 -0.14 -14.40
N ARG A 215 17.96 0.25 -13.58
CA ARG A 215 18.59 -0.60 -12.57
C ARG A 215 17.84 -0.64 -11.24
N LEU A 216 16.94 0.30 -11.01
CA LEU A 216 16.29 0.48 -9.70
C LEU A 216 15.59 -0.79 -9.21
N GLY A 217 14.86 -1.48 -10.08
CA GLY A 217 14.13 -2.71 -9.73
C GLY A 217 15.05 -3.84 -9.24
N ASP A 218 16.22 -4.01 -9.89
CA ASP A 218 17.22 -5.01 -9.53
C ASP A 218 17.84 -4.69 -8.16
N TRP A 219 18.18 -3.42 -7.91
CA TRP A 219 18.74 -2.98 -6.63
C TRP A 219 17.76 -3.11 -5.47
N LEU A 220 16.48 -2.76 -5.69
CA LEU A 220 15.44 -2.97 -4.67
C LEU A 220 15.25 -4.44 -4.34
N THR A 221 15.33 -5.30 -5.35
CA THR A 221 15.26 -6.75 -5.16
C THR A 221 16.49 -7.26 -4.41
N ALA A 222 17.68 -6.79 -4.74
CA ALA A 222 18.92 -7.15 -4.06
C ALA A 222 18.98 -6.66 -2.60
N ALA A 223 18.36 -5.51 -2.31
CA ALA A 223 18.27 -4.98 -0.95
C ALA A 223 17.29 -5.77 -0.06
N SER A 224 16.36 -6.53 -0.65
CA SER A 224 15.41 -7.35 0.09
C SER A 224 16.14 -8.53 0.74
N GLY A 225 16.24 -8.52 2.07
CA GLY A 225 16.90 -9.58 2.86
C GLY A 225 18.41 -9.40 3.05
N ASN A 226 18.97 -8.27 2.62
CA ASN A 226 20.37 -7.91 2.88
C ASN A 226 20.43 -6.56 3.62
N ASP A 227 21.46 -6.38 4.44
CA ASP A 227 21.68 -5.14 5.19
C ASP A 227 22.14 -3.98 4.30
N SER A 228 22.84 -4.28 3.20
CA SER A 228 23.31 -3.30 2.21
C SER A 228 23.17 -3.83 0.79
N VAL A 229 23.19 -2.91 -0.18
CA VAL A 229 23.17 -3.19 -1.61
C VAL A 229 24.30 -2.45 -2.32
N THR A 230 25.03 -3.16 -3.18
CA THR A 230 26.01 -2.55 -4.08
C THR A 230 25.29 -2.05 -5.34
N LEU A 231 25.43 -0.75 -5.57
CA LEU A 231 24.91 -0.06 -6.75
C LEU A 231 26.02 0.05 -7.79
N GLU A 232 25.71 -0.26 -9.05
CA GLU A 232 26.69 -0.16 -10.14
C GLU A 232 26.04 0.39 -11.41
N ILE A 233 26.62 1.46 -11.98
CA ILE A 233 26.27 2.04 -13.27
C ILE A 233 27.52 2.05 -14.14
N GLU A 234 27.43 1.43 -15.30
CA GLU A 234 28.44 1.55 -16.34
C GLU A 234 28.07 2.68 -17.31
N TYR A 235 28.94 3.67 -17.45
CA TYR A 235 28.74 4.79 -18.35
C TYR A 235 30.05 5.16 -19.06
N ARG A 236 30.01 5.19 -20.39
CA ARG A 236 31.19 5.48 -21.26
C ARG A 236 32.41 4.59 -20.98
N GLY A 237 32.17 3.33 -20.65
CA GLY A 237 33.24 2.34 -20.38
C GLY A 237 33.87 2.49 -18.98
N ILE A 238 33.26 3.30 -18.09
CA ILE A 238 33.68 3.43 -16.70
C ILE A 238 32.58 2.86 -15.81
N SER A 239 32.94 1.95 -14.90
CA SER A 239 32.05 1.43 -13.87
C SER A 239 32.10 2.34 -12.64
N HIS A 240 30.96 2.92 -12.29
CA HIS A 240 30.76 3.71 -11.07
C HIS A 240 30.04 2.85 -10.04
N LYS A 241 30.58 2.81 -8.82
CA LYS A 241 30.02 1.99 -7.73
C LYS A 241 29.72 2.85 -6.51
N ALA A 242 28.65 2.47 -5.82
CA ALA A 242 28.29 3.00 -4.51
C ALA A 242 27.66 1.88 -3.69
N GLU A 243 27.69 2.00 -2.39
CA GLU A 243 27.04 1.12 -1.43
C GLU A 243 25.95 1.90 -0.69
N LEU A 244 24.80 1.28 -0.45
CA LEU A 244 23.67 1.88 0.24
C LEU A 244 23.11 0.88 1.26
N GLU A 245 22.84 1.34 2.47
CA GLU A 245 22.19 0.51 3.49
C GLU A 245 20.69 0.32 3.16
N ALA A 246 20.15 -0.86 3.42
CA ALA A 246 18.73 -1.16 3.20
C ALA A 246 17.82 -0.20 4.01
N LEU A 247 18.27 0.22 5.20
CA LEU A 247 17.55 1.21 6.03
C LEU A 247 17.40 2.58 5.36
N ASP A 248 18.36 2.99 4.52
CA ASP A 248 18.24 4.25 3.78
C ASP A 248 17.13 4.17 2.74
N LEU A 249 17.00 3.02 2.04
CA LEU A 249 15.90 2.78 1.10
C LEU A 249 14.54 2.79 1.79
N ILE A 250 14.43 2.18 2.97
CA ILE A 250 13.21 2.18 3.78
C ILE A 250 12.88 3.61 4.24
N SER A 251 13.88 4.35 4.69
CA SER A 251 13.73 5.73 5.16
C SER A 251 13.25 6.67 4.04
N ALA A 252 13.78 6.50 2.82
CA ALA A 252 13.35 7.28 1.65
C ALA A 252 11.88 7.01 1.25
N ALA A 253 11.40 5.78 1.47
CA ALA A 253 10.02 5.39 1.20
C ALA A 253 9.05 5.75 2.35
N ALA A 254 9.56 6.09 3.54
CA ALA A 254 8.75 6.31 4.74
C ALA A 254 7.57 7.28 4.57
N PRO A 255 7.67 8.41 3.84
CA PRO A 255 6.52 9.30 3.65
C PRO A 255 5.34 8.64 2.92
N VAL A 256 5.61 7.77 1.94
CA VAL A 256 4.57 7.02 1.22
C VAL A 256 4.00 5.93 2.13
N TYR A 257 4.85 5.17 2.79
CA TYR A 257 4.44 4.09 3.68
C TYR A 257 3.59 4.58 4.85
N GLN A 258 3.93 5.74 5.42
CA GLN A 258 3.15 6.36 6.51
C GLN A 258 1.74 6.75 6.05
N ARG A 259 1.59 7.27 4.82
CA ARG A 259 0.26 7.56 4.26
C ARG A 259 -0.57 6.27 4.10
N ILE A 260 0.05 5.20 3.58
CA ILE A 260 -0.62 3.89 3.44
C ILE A 260 -1.03 3.35 4.81
N ALA A 261 -0.13 3.34 5.79
CA ALA A 261 -0.42 2.86 7.15
C ALA A 261 -1.52 3.66 7.85
N SER A 262 -1.51 5.00 7.68
CA SER A 262 -2.55 5.87 8.24
C SER A 262 -3.93 5.57 7.67
N GLN A 263 -4.03 5.40 6.35
CA GLN A 263 -5.29 5.06 5.68
C GLN A 263 -5.75 3.63 6.00
N LEU A 264 -4.81 2.68 6.12
CA LEU A 264 -5.13 1.32 6.57
C LEU A 264 -5.75 1.33 7.97
N ARG A 265 -5.17 2.05 8.92
CA ARG A 265 -5.76 2.19 10.27
C ARG A 265 -7.16 2.81 10.23
N ALA A 266 -7.41 3.77 9.36
CA ALA A 266 -8.72 4.41 9.21
C ALA A 266 -9.78 3.48 8.56
N ILE A 267 -9.37 2.45 7.85
CA ILE A 267 -10.29 1.50 7.20
C ILE A 267 -10.78 0.41 8.16
N TYR A 268 -10.02 0.10 9.22
CA TYR A 268 -10.40 -0.83 10.27
C TYR A 268 -11.17 -0.14 11.39
N ARG A 269 -12.03 -0.88 12.10
CA ARG A 269 -12.63 -0.47 13.36
C ARG A 269 -11.75 -0.90 14.52
N ALA A 270 -11.92 -0.29 15.69
CA ALA A 270 -11.04 -0.53 16.85
C ALA A 270 -11.00 -2.00 17.31
N GLU A 271 -12.15 -2.71 17.19
CA GLU A 271 -12.29 -4.10 17.61
C GLU A 271 -11.92 -5.13 16.53
N GLU A 272 -11.62 -4.70 15.32
CA GLU A 272 -11.33 -5.59 14.20
C GLU A 272 -9.86 -6.01 14.19
N THR A 273 -9.61 -7.28 13.94
CA THR A 273 -8.26 -7.81 13.70
C THR A 273 -7.90 -7.63 12.24
N PRO A 274 -6.80 -6.91 11.90
CA PRO A 274 -6.39 -6.74 10.53
C PRO A 274 -5.82 -8.03 9.91
N ALA A 275 -6.22 -8.33 8.66
CA ALA A 275 -5.53 -9.24 7.77
C ALA A 275 -5.10 -8.44 6.53
N ILE A 276 -3.83 -8.02 6.48
CA ILE A 276 -3.32 -7.12 5.44
C ILE A 276 -2.75 -7.95 4.31
N GLN A 277 -3.41 -7.96 3.16
CA GLN A 277 -2.91 -8.62 1.97
C GLN A 277 -2.11 -7.64 1.11
N LEU A 278 -0.85 -7.92 0.88
CA LEU A 278 -0.02 -7.14 -0.05
C LEU A 278 0.02 -7.82 -1.42
N SER A 279 -0.32 -7.09 -2.48
CA SER A 279 -0.06 -7.56 -3.85
C SER A 279 1.42 -7.93 -4.01
N ASP A 280 1.78 -8.72 -5.02
CA ASP A 280 3.16 -9.12 -5.29
C ASP A 280 4.12 -7.94 -5.45
N ARG A 281 3.61 -6.80 -5.90
CA ARG A 281 4.38 -5.55 -6.01
C ARG A 281 4.57 -4.89 -4.65
N ALA A 282 3.51 -4.71 -3.89
CA ALA A 282 3.58 -4.14 -2.55
C ALA A 282 4.42 -5.00 -1.60
N ALA A 283 4.34 -6.33 -1.73
CA ALA A 283 5.10 -7.29 -0.95
C ALA A 283 6.63 -7.18 -1.14
N ARG A 284 7.08 -6.72 -2.32
CA ARG A 284 8.51 -6.56 -2.64
C ARG A 284 9.07 -5.17 -2.29
N MET A 285 8.26 -4.28 -1.75
CA MET A 285 8.75 -2.96 -1.35
C MET A 285 9.57 -3.07 -0.06
N PRO A 286 10.83 -2.60 -0.06
CA PRO A 286 11.73 -2.72 1.08
C PRO A 286 11.08 -2.19 2.38
N GLY A 287 10.96 -3.04 3.40
CA GLY A 287 10.45 -2.71 4.73
C GLY A 287 8.95 -2.39 4.82
N LEU A 288 8.18 -2.39 3.70
CA LEU A 288 6.75 -2.11 3.76
C LEU A 288 5.97 -3.16 4.55
N PRO A 289 6.17 -4.48 4.35
CA PRO A 289 5.47 -5.51 5.12
C PRO A 289 5.67 -5.35 6.63
N ASP A 290 6.93 -5.23 7.06
CA ASP A 290 7.29 -5.13 8.48
C ASP A 290 6.76 -3.84 9.12
N MET A 291 6.85 -2.72 8.40
CA MET A 291 6.32 -1.44 8.86
C MET A 291 4.78 -1.49 9.00
N LEU A 292 4.05 -2.15 8.10
CA LEU A 292 2.61 -2.30 8.20
C LEU A 292 2.23 -3.21 9.37
N ALA A 293 2.93 -4.34 9.56
CA ALA A 293 2.74 -5.21 10.70
C ALA A 293 2.94 -4.46 12.02
N ALA A 294 4.02 -3.67 12.13
CA ALA A 294 4.34 -2.92 13.33
C ALA A 294 3.38 -1.74 13.61
N ARG A 295 2.89 -1.05 12.56
CA ARG A 295 2.11 0.17 12.74
C ARG A 295 0.59 0.00 12.68
N VAL A 296 0.10 -1.00 11.97
CA VAL A 296 -1.34 -1.28 11.84
C VAL A 296 -1.76 -2.38 12.78
N GLY A 297 -0.85 -3.32 13.06
CA GLY A 297 -1.12 -4.55 13.78
C GLY A 297 -1.80 -5.59 12.89
N GLY A 298 -2.09 -6.77 13.49
CA GLY A 298 -2.65 -7.90 12.75
C GLY A 298 -1.58 -8.65 11.95
N GLU A 299 -2.02 -9.44 11.00
CA GLU A 299 -1.14 -10.31 10.21
C GLU A 299 -1.03 -9.81 8.76
N VAL A 300 0.20 -9.84 8.22
CA VAL A 300 0.51 -9.40 6.85
C VAL A 300 0.72 -10.62 5.96
N PHE A 301 -0.03 -10.70 4.88
CA PHE A 301 -0.02 -11.78 3.89
C PHE A 301 0.57 -11.28 2.58
N LEU A 302 1.69 -11.87 2.17
CA LEU A 302 2.35 -11.55 0.92
C LEU A 302 1.76 -12.42 -0.20
N LEU A 303 1.17 -11.79 -1.21
CA LEU A 303 0.62 -12.51 -2.34
C LEU A 303 1.72 -12.82 -3.36
N GLU A 304 1.62 -14.00 -3.95
CA GLU A 304 2.56 -14.46 -4.98
C GLU A 304 2.42 -13.65 -6.29
N PRO A 305 3.48 -13.58 -7.12
CA PRO A 305 3.39 -12.95 -8.43
C PRO A 305 2.26 -13.55 -9.28
N GLY A 306 1.36 -12.71 -9.78
CA GLY A 306 0.22 -13.12 -10.60
C GLY A 306 -0.97 -13.70 -9.82
N ALA A 307 -1.02 -13.59 -8.48
CA ALA A 307 -2.13 -14.09 -7.65
C ALA A 307 -3.50 -13.62 -8.14
N THR A 308 -3.64 -12.34 -8.49
CA THR A 308 -4.88 -11.74 -9.03
C THR A 308 -5.36 -12.47 -10.29
N ALA A 309 -4.50 -12.61 -11.29
CA ALA A 309 -4.87 -13.27 -12.54
C ALA A 309 -5.11 -14.78 -12.35
N ARG A 310 -4.33 -15.47 -11.48
CA ARG A 310 -4.59 -16.86 -11.12
C ARG A 310 -5.94 -17.03 -10.44
N GLY A 311 -6.33 -16.11 -9.58
CA GLY A 311 -7.65 -16.10 -8.95
C GLY A 311 -8.79 -15.99 -9.96
N LEU A 312 -8.60 -15.27 -11.07
CA LEU A 312 -9.56 -15.24 -12.19
C LEU A 312 -9.60 -16.58 -12.95
N LEU A 313 -8.42 -17.09 -13.34
CA LEU A 313 -8.34 -18.34 -14.12
C LEU A 313 -9.01 -19.52 -13.41
N THR A 314 -8.93 -19.57 -12.09
CA THR A 314 -9.52 -20.66 -11.30
C THR A 314 -11.03 -20.48 -11.14
N ARG A 315 -11.49 -19.27 -10.79
CA ARG A 315 -12.87 -19.01 -10.35
C ARG A 315 -13.80 -18.51 -11.46
N CYS A 316 -13.25 -18.10 -12.61
CA CYS A 316 -14.01 -17.60 -13.75
C CYS A 316 -13.90 -18.52 -14.98
N ARG A 317 -13.46 -19.76 -14.81
CA ARG A 317 -13.17 -20.71 -15.90
C ARG A 317 -14.34 -20.88 -16.87
N ASP A 318 -15.54 -21.00 -16.33
CA ASP A 318 -16.76 -21.25 -17.11
C ASP A 318 -17.53 -19.98 -17.47
N MET A 319 -16.91 -18.80 -17.18
CA MET A 319 -17.53 -17.51 -17.47
C MET A 319 -17.70 -17.32 -18.97
N GLN A 320 -18.90 -16.93 -19.37
CA GLN A 320 -19.25 -16.57 -20.74
C GLN A 320 -19.83 -15.14 -20.75
N ARG A 321 -19.73 -14.48 -21.88
CA ARG A 321 -20.40 -13.18 -22.05
C ARG A 321 -21.92 -13.41 -22.00
N GLY A 322 -22.58 -12.77 -21.03
CA GLY A 322 -24.03 -12.84 -20.92
C GLY A 322 -24.74 -12.05 -22.02
N ASP A 323 -26.00 -12.34 -22.27
CA ASP A 323 -26.84 -11.63 -23.25
C ASP A 323 -26.99 -10.13 -22.93
N GLY A 324 -26.83 -9.75 -21.65
CA GLY A 324 -26.85 -8.36 -21.16
C GLY A 324 -25.52 -7.62 -21.24
N GLY A 325 -24.48 -8.21 -21.84
CA GLY A 325 -23.13 -7.62 -21.92
C GLY A 325 -22.20 -8.04 -20.77
N VAL A 326 -21.10 -7.28 -20.62
CA VAL A 326 -20.08 -7.51 -19.60
C VAL A 326 -20.39 -6.68 -18.35
N THR A 327 -20.44 -7.33 -17.19
CA THR A 327 -20.70 -6.67 -15.90
C THR A 327 -19.47 -6.71 -15.00
N LEU A 328 -19.35 -5.74 -14.07
CA LEU A 328 -18.33 -5.76 -13.04
C LEU A 328 -18.74 -6.66 -11.87
N ILE A 329 -17.96 -7.71 -11.65
CA ILE A 329 -18.13 -8.67 -10.58
C ILE A 329 -17.33 -8.19 -9.35
N ARG A 330 -18.02 -8.06 -8.22
CA ARG A 330 -17.47 -7.63 -6.93
C ARG A 330 -17.53 -8.69 -5.85
N GLN A 331 -17.78 -9.94 -6.25
CA GLN A 331 -17.80 -11.09 -5.34
C GLN A 331 -17.41 -12.38 -6.09
N LEU A 332 -16.68 -13.27 -5.43
CA LEU A 332 -16.26 -14.56 -5.96
C LEU A 332 -16.27 -15.63 -4.85
N PRO A 333 -16.50 -16.91 -5.18
CA PRO A 333 -16.37 -17.99 -4.20
C PRO A 333 -14.92 -18.18 -3.76
N TRP A 334 -14.71 -18.84 -2.63
CA TRP A 334 -13.39 -19.29 -2.18
C TRP A 334 -12.89 -20.45 -3.05
N ASP A 335 -11.59 -20.51 -3.32
CA ASP A 335 -10.94 -21.61 -4.04
C ASP A 335 -9.67 -22.12 -3.33
N GLN A 336 -9.40 -21.62 -2.13
CA GLN A 336 -8.32 -22.06 -1.25
C GLN A 336 -8.86 -22.30 0.17
N SER A 337 -8.16 -23.14 0.93
CA SER A 337 -8.48 -23.41 2.33
C SER A 337 -8.37 -22.14 3.18
N PRO A 338 -9.25 -21.97 4.18
CA PRO A 338 -9.22 -20.83 5.07
C PRO A 338 -7.93 -20.81 5.91
N VAL A 339 -7.55 -19.62 6.36
CA VAL A 339 -6.50 -19.38 7.36
C VAL A 339 -7.17 -18.85 8.61
N SER A 340 -6.92 -19.47 9.75
CA SER A 340 -7.37 -18.97 11.06
C SER A 340 -6.33 -18.04 11.61
N ILE A 341 -6.72 -16.78 11.81
CA ILE A 341 -5.90 -15.79 12.48
C ILE A 341 -6.29 -15.86 13.94
N GLN A 342 -5.38 -16.39 14.76
CA GLN A 342 -5.55 -16.27 16.19
C GLN A 342 -5.30 -14.81 16.54
N ARG A 343 -6.28 -14.18 17.17
CA ARG A 343 -5.99 -12.98 17.94
C ARG A 343 -4.95 -13.42 18.94
N ASP A 344 -3.76 -12.88 18.86
CA ASP A 344 -2.87 -12.87 20.02
C ASP A 344 -3.61 -12.02 21.08
N GLU A 345 -4.53 -12.65 21.77
CA GLU A 345 -4.82 -12.27 23.12
C GLU A 345 -3.50 -12.55 23.83
N ALA A 346 -2.60 -11.56 23.82
CA ALA A 346 -1.50 -11.55 24.76
C ALA A 346 -2.16 -11.93 26.11
N PRO A 347 -1.77 -13.03 26.76
CA PRO A 347 -2.42 -13.45 27.96
C PRO A 347 -2.46 -12.21 28.84
N ILE A 348 -3.67 -11.78 29.22
CA ILE A 348 -3.85 -10.66 30.12
C ILE A 348 -3.07 -11.11 31.33
N ALA A 349 -1.84 -10.65 31.42
CA ALA A 349 -1.01 -10.93 32.56
C ALA A 349 -1.83 -10.36 33.73
N ALA A 350 -2.30 -11.23 34.60
CA ALA A 350 -3.12 -10.85 35.74
C ALA A 350 -2.22 -10.06 36.71
N GLY A 351 -1.87 -8.85 36.31
CA GLY A 351 -0.98 -7.93 37.00
C GLY A 351 -1.41 -6.50 36.76
N GLN A 352 -1.21 -5.69 37.75
CA GLN A 352 -1.44 -4.25 37.64
C GLN A 352 -0.32 -3.61 36.79
N PRO A 353 -0.63 -2.69 35.86
CA PRO A 353 0.39 -2.03 35.07
C PRO A 353 1.37 -1.26 35.98
N THR A 354 2.66 -1.36 35.65
CA THR A 354 3.72 -0.69 36.40
C THR A 354 4.22 0.57 35.69
N HIS A 355 4.04 0.63 34.36
CA HIS A 355 4.52 1.75 33.55
C HIS A 355 3.54 2.12 32.45
N LEU A 356 3.57 3.40 32.07
CA LEU A 356 2.93 3.97 30.90
C LEU A 356 3.99 4.14 29.82
N LEU A 357 3.84 3.45 28.71
CA LEU A 357 4.75 3.55 27.55
C LEU A 357 4.21 4.61 26.59
N PHE A 358 5.03 5.62 26.32
CA PHE A 358 4.77 6.65 25.31
C PHE A 358 5.98 6.84 24.43
N GLU A 359 5.80 6.72 23.12
CA GLU A 359 6.90 6.62 22.14
C GLU A 359 7.88 5.52 22.56
N ASN A 360 9.12 5.85 22.90
CA ASN A 360 10.11 4.88 23.38
C ASN A 360 10.45 5.06 24.86
N THR A 361 9.63 5.77 25.62
CA THR A 361 9.88 6.08 27.03
C THR A 361 8.83 5.41 27.92
N ALA A 362 9.28 4.63 28.93
CA ALA A 362 8.42 4.02 29.94
C ALA A 362 8.40 4.91 31.17
N TYR A 363 7.22 5.43 31.52
CA TYR A 363 6.98 6.28 32.69
C TYR A 363 6.42 5.42 33.83
N PRO A 364 7.09 5.32 34.99
CA PRO A 364 6.62 4.48 36.09
C PRO A 364 5.32 5.03 36.69
N ILE A 365 4.38 4.12 37.03
CA ILE A 365 3.12 4.41 37.69
C ILE A 365 3.25 3.99 39.15
N ASP A 366 3.26 4.97 40.05
CA ASP A 366 3.32 4.79 41.49
C ASP A 366 2.13 5.48 42.19
N GLY A 367 2.21 5.69 43.50
CA GLY A 367 1.18 6.39 44.27
C GLY A 367 1.11 7.91 44.00
N ARG A 368 2.02 8.45 43.16
CA ARG A 368 2.02 9.87 42.80
C ARG A 368 1.40 10.02 41.41
N SER A 369 0.53 11.01 41.27
CA SER A 369 -0.19 11.29 40.03
C SER A 369 0.78 11.64 38.90
N LEU A 370 0.70 10.92 37.76
CA LEU A 370 1.39 11.22 36.51
C LEU A 370 0.37 11.95 35.61
N VAL A 371 0.60 13.24 35.36
CA VAL A 371 -0.34 14.09 34.62
C VAL A 371 0.06 14.15 33.14
N LEU A 372 -0.92 14.08 32.25
CA LEU A 372 -0.78 14.19 30.80
C LEU A 372 -1.51 15.46 30.33
N GLY A 373 -0.84 16.29 29.52
CA GLY A 373 -1.46 17.52 29.00
C GLY A 373 -0.47 18.46 28.31
N SER A 374 -0.98 19.60 27.83
CA SER A 374 -0.20 20.53 27.03
C SER A 374 0.47 21.67 27.81
N GLN A 375 0.26 21.75 29.13
CA GLN A 375 0.83 22.81 29.96
C GLN A 375 1.35 22.26 31.30
N PRO A 376 2.65 21.89 31.40
CA PRO A 376 3.26 21.38 32.61
C PRO A 376 3.16 22.36 33.78
N VAL A 377 2.95 21.80 34.97
CA VAL A 377 2.91 22.55 36.23
C VAL A 377 4.13 22.17 37.07
N ALA A 378 4.84 23.17 37.61
CA ALA A 378 6.01 22.96 38.42
C ALA A 378 5.69 22.14 39.66
N GLY A 379 6.47 21.09 39.95
CA GLY A 379 6.30 20.20 41.09
C GLY A 379 5.39 18.98 40.86
N GLU A 380 4.70 18.88 39.74
CA GLU A 380 3.94 17.68 39.36
C GLU A 380 4.77 16.77 38.41
N ARG A 381 4.52 15.47 38.45
CA ARG A 381 5.04 14.54 37.45
C ARG A 381 4.20 14.69 36.18
N TRP A 382 4.86 14.97 35.06
CA TRP A 382 4.16 15.40 33.85
C TRP A 382 4.70 14.74 32.60
N ILE A 383 3.80 14.33 31.69
CA ILE A 383 4.12 14.03 30.30
C ILE A 383 3.63 15.22 29.46
N ASP A 384 4.58 15.92 28.88
CA ASP A 384 4.31 17.12 28.10
C ASP A 384 3.86 16.78 26.67
N LEU A 385 2.62 17.10 26.37
CA LEU A 385 1.98 16.87 25.09
C LEU A 385 1.90 18.16 24.26
N ARG A 386 2.93 19.01 24.35
CA ARG A 386 3.04 20.19 23.51
C ARG A 386 3.24 19.81 22.05
N GLY A 387 2.28 20.17 21.18
CA GLY A 387 2.26 19.96 19.73
C GLY A 387 0.95 20.45 19.16
N ASP A 388 0.87 20.55 17.84
CA ASP A 388 -0.33 21.02 17.11
C ASP A 388 -1.47 19.98 17.08
N MET A 389 -1.56 19.12 18.09
CA MET A 389 -2.63 18.12 18.19
C MET A 389 -3.92 18.74 18.76
N PRO A 390 -4.98 18.85 17.95
CA PRO A 390 -6.26 19.34 18.42
C PRO A 390 -6.84 18.47 19.53
N GLY A 391 -7.55 19.10 20.47
CA GLY A 391 -8.30 18.38 21.50
C GLY A 391 -7.51 17.99 22.75
N VAL A 392 -6.23 18.34 22.87
CA VAL A 392 -5.45 18.13 24.10
C VAL A 392 -5.69 19.31 25.05
N SER A 393 -6.19 19.03 26.26
CA SER A 393 -6.38 20.03 27.32
C SER A 393 -5.06 20.32 28.03
N ARG A 394 -4.95 21.49 28.66
CA ARG A 394 -3.76 21.88 29.46
C ARG A 394 -3.40 20.81 30.50
N ARG A 395 -4.36 20.40 31.29
CA ARG A 395 -4.37 19.19 32.13
C ARG A 395 -5.42 18.28 31.56
N HIS A 396 -5.03 17.21 30.85
CA HIS A 396 -5.98 16.38 30.11
C HIS A 396 -6.47 15.21 30.96
N CYS A 397 -5.56 14.40 31.46
CA CYS A 397 -5.86 13.32 32.38
C CYS A 397 -4.69 13.08 33.33
N SER A 398 -4.91 12.28 34.36
CA SER A 398 -3.84 11.79 35.23
C SER A 398 -3.94 10.28 35.44
N ILE A 399 -2.81 9.63 35.64
CA ILE A 399 -2.71 8.20 35.94
C ILE A 399 -1.95 8.04 37.25
N GLU A 400 -2.53 7.27 38.17
CA GLU A 400 -1.91 6.99 39.46
C GLU A 400 -2.30 5.61 39.99
N ARG A 401 -1.51 5.08 40.93
CA ARG A 401 -1.86 3.88 41.67
C ARG A 401 -2.57 4.28 42.99
N ARG A 402 -3.82 3.86 43.12
CA ARG A 402 -4.63 4.12 44.32
C ARG A 402 -5.23 2.78 44.81
N ASN A 403 -5.01 2.45 46.09
CA ASN A 403 -5.48 1.19 46.69
C ASN A 403 -5.12 -0.08 45.90
N GLY A 404 -3.91 -0.12 45.36
CA GLY A 404 -3.42 -1.26 44.57
C GLY A 404 -3.89 -1.31 43.10
N GLN A 405 -4.80 -0.44 42.69
CA GLN A 405 -5.31 -0.35 41.31
C GLN A 405 -4.68 0.83 40.59
N CYS A 406 -4.41 0.65 39.31
CA CYS A 406 -4.00 1.73 38.40
C CYS A 406 -5.28 2.41 37.86
N ILE A 407 -5.39 3.72 38.02
CA ILE A 407 -6.60 4.47 37.69
C ILE A 407 -6.20 5.64 36.78
N VAL A 408 -6.96 5.86 35.70
CA VAL A 408 -6.93 7.08 34.91
C VAL A 408 -8.11 7.98 35.34
N GLN A 409 -7.83 9.27 35.52
CA GLN A 409 -8.82 10.29 35.81
C GLN A 409 -8.84 11.32 34.68
N ASP A 410 -9.99 11.52 34.04
CA ASP A 410 -10.18 12.50 32.96
C ASP A 410 -10.51 13.89 33.50
N TYR A 411 -9.87 14.94 33.02
CA TYR A 411 -10.13 16.35 33.28
C TYR A 411 -10.37 17.13 31.99
N SER A 412 -10.41 16.42 30.87
CA SER A 412 -10.38 17.06 29.55
C SER A 412 -11.76 17.59 29.14
N ARG A 413 -11.72 18.53 28.17
CA ARG A 413 -12.95 19.04 27.56
C ARG A 413 -13.53 18.05 26.52
N TYR A 414 -12.67 17.30 25.85
CA TYR A 414 -13.08 16.44 24.73
C TYR A 414 -13.10 14.95 25.08
N GLY A 415 -12.54 14.58 26.22
CA GLY A 415 -12.52 13.22 26.76
C GLY A 415 -11.21 12.49 26.53
N THR A 416 -10.90 11.61 27.48
CA THR A 416 -9.87 10.58 27.41
C THR A 416 -10.54 9.29 26.94
N PHE A 417 -9.84 8.50 26.13
CA PHE A 417 -10.36 7.26 25.57
C PHE A 417 -9.52 6.07 26.06
N LEU A 418 -10.20 5.05 26.57
CA LEU A 418 -9.60 3.78 26.98
C LEU A 418 -10.04 2.72 25.98
N ASN A 419 -9.07 2.08 25.30
CA ASN A 419 -9.33 1.05 24.28
C ASN A 419 -10.35 1.51 23.22
N GLY A 420 -10.28 2.79 22.82
CA GLY A 420 -11.19 3.39 21.83
C GLY A 420 -12.51 3.92 22.39
N HIS A 421 -12.88 3.61 23.64
CA HIS A 421 -14.11 4.09 24.29
C HIS A 421 -13.83 5.30 25.17
N LYS A 422 -14.67 6.34 25.06
CA LYS A 422 -14.57 7.50 25.93
C LYS A 422 -14.90 7.10 27.37
N ILE A 423 -14.00 7.45 28.31
CA ILE A 423 -14.26 7.22 29.73
C ILE A 423 -15.17 8.30 30.31
N ASP A 424 -15.96 7.93 31.33
CA ASP A 424 -16.78 8.87 32.11
C ASP A 424 -16.10 9.12 33.46
N GLY A 425 -15.39 10.23 33.54
CA GLY A 425 -14.67 10.68 34.73
C GLY A 425 -13.43 9.84 35.05
N SER A 426 -13.54 8.56 35.36
CA SER A 426 -12.40 7.70 35.70
C SER A 426 -12.60 6.26 35.26
N ALA A 427 -11.48 5.54 35.05
CA ALA A 427 -11.47 4.12 34.73
C ALA A 427 -10.29 3.40 35.36
N VAL A 428 -10.45 2.12 35.67
CA VAL A 428 -9.37 1.23 36.13
C VAL A 428 -8.62 0.74 34.88
N LEU A 429 -7.30 0.79 34.94
CA LEU A 429 -6.40 0.38 33.86
C LEU A 429 -5.80 -1.01 34.13
N GLN A 430 -5.64 -1.79 33.07
CA GLN A 430 -5.00 -3.11 33.05
C GLN A 430 -3.78 -3.12 32.15
N VAL A 431 -2.92 -4.12 32.32
CA VAL A 431 -1.77 -4.34 31.43
C VAL A 431 -2.28 -4.61 30.02
N GLY A 432 -1.70 -3.91 29.03
CA GLY A 432 -2.11 -3.98 27.63
C GLY A 432 -3.10 -2.92 27.20
N ASP A 433 -3.76 -2.23 28.13
CA ASP A 433 -4.69 -1.13 27.80
C ASP A 433 -4.01 -0.01 27.04
N LEU A 434 -4.79 0.63 26.16
CA LEU A 434 -4.41 1.79 25.36
C LEU A 434 -5.21 3.01 25.79
N VAL A 435 -4.52 4.01 26.33
CA VAL A 435 -5.12 5.33 26.69
C VAL A 435 -4.82 6.29 25.55
N ARG A 436 -5.85 6.95 24.99
CA ARG A 436 -5.71 7.96 23.94
C ARG A 436 -6.19 9.32 24.41
N VAL A 437 -5.38 10.35 24.12
CA VAL A 437 -5.55 11.76 24.53
C VAL A 437 -5.54 12.67 23.30
N GLY A 438 -6.65 13.32 23.00
CA GLY A 438 -6.79 14.19 21.82
C GLY A 438 -7.40 13.49 20.59
N SER A 439 -7.51 14.24 19.46
CA SER A 439 -8.08 13.72 18.21
C SER A 439 -7.30 14.31 17.01
N PRO A 440 -6.58 13.47 16.23
CA PRO A 440 -6.43 12.01 16.27
C PRO A 440 -5.78 11.45 17.54
N GLY A 441 -4.97 12.22 18.28
CA GLY A 441 -4.55 11.97 19.65
C GLY A 441 -3.19 11.30 19.82
N TYR A 442 -2.65 11.42 21.03
CA TYR A 442 -1.51 10.68 21.53
C TYR A 442 -1.97 9.36 22.13
N GLU A 443 -1.26 8.26 21.86
CA GLU A 443 -1.57 6.92 22.35
C GLU A 443 -0.51 6.47 23.37
N PHE A 444 -0.97 5.94 24.49
CA PHE A 444 -0.18 5.49 25.62
C PHE A 444 -0.54 4.05 25.94
N ARG A 445 0.43 3.17 25.99
CA ARG A 445 0.21 1.75 26.31
C ARG A 445 0.58 1.45 27.76
N LEU A 446 -0.27 0.72 28.46
CA LEU A 446 -0.03 0.24 29.83
C LEU A 446 0.78 -1.05 29.76
N ILE A 447 1.97 -1.06 30.39
CA ILE A 447 2.86 -2.20 30.41
C ILE A 447 3.24 -2.61 31.84
N MET A 448 3.67 -3.85 31.99
CA MET A 448 4.36 -4.34 33.18
C MET A 448 5.84 -4.47 32.83
N ALA A 449 6.70 -3.66 33.47
CA ALA A 449 8.14 -3.85 33.40
C ALA A 449 8.56 -4.65 34.64
N GLU A 450 9.32 -5.70 34.46
CA GLU A 450 9.97 -6.40 35.56
C GLU A 450 11.00 -5.47 36.20
N SER A 451 10.93 -5.28 37.52
CA SER A 451 11.98 -4.56 38.24
C SER A 451 13.26 -5.38 38.18
N GLU A 452 14.31 -4.82 37.62
CA GLU A 452 15.69 -5.37 37.80
C GLU A 452 16.15 -5.24 39.28
N ASN A 453 15.47 -5.89 40.19
CA ASN A 453 15.93 -6.12 41.55
C ASN A 453 15.58 -7.56 41.89
N GLY A 454 16.40 -8.50 41.42
CA GLY A 454 16.58 -9.78 42.02
C GLY A 454 17.48 -9.66 43.27
N PRO A 455 17.37 -10.60 44.22
CA PRO A 455 17.95 -10.51 45.56
C PRO A 455 19.47 -10.45 45.54
#